data_2efb278ad5b9fa1465be158a126b0868
#
_entry.id   2efb278ad5b9fa1465be158a126b0868
#
_cell.length_a   1.000
_cell.length_b   1.000
_cell.length_c   1.000
_cell.angle_alpha   90.00
_cell.angle_beta   90.00
_cell.angle_gamma   90.00
#
_symmetry.space_group_name_H-M   'P 1'
#
loop_
_entity.id
_entity.type
_entity.pdbx_description
1 polymer ?
#
loop_
_entity_poly.entity_id
_entity_poly.type
_entity_poly.pdbx_seq_one_letter_code
_entity_poly.pdbx_strand_id
1 'polypeptide(L)'
;MEKSQGVPEAQTIGVFNPLRQSAKPQEYYESIKQKFAEERDLRLRYRPEGTAQYTSDLIGALAKYEGDPYGGEIKPRAPINDTVECLFIGGGFSALLTSARLREYGVESIRIVERGADVGGTWYWNRYPGVACDVPSYDYLPLLDEMDYVPKNRYARGEEIYAHCQAIAKKYDLYELAVFQTTVTSTVWDEVEQMWHLTTDRGDHMKARFVICANGTLSKPKLAKIKGMESFKGYSFHTSRWDYAYTKEDLSGLEDKVVGIIGTGATAVQAIPGLGAMSKELYVFQRTPSSIDIRDDWYTDPNWARKLQPGWQAKRRARALAEPQLTDEQKAKLVAMSREEKIRRQENANIDHMMRIHQRIDEIVKDKATAQALKPWYMFMCKRPCFHDEYLPTYNRPNVHLVDTKGKGITQITERGPVFESKQYELDVLIYATGFEVQKTGIYNQIKGKLGLDLNDKYADGIRTLVGIHSQGYPNLFIMGGYQASFQFNLTDMLQTQGDHIAACIDYARRHGYQSIDATAEAEEWWVQEVIKHRGKTTRNHDCTPGYYNFEGESNRRQDGNYNGGFRQYFTHMRDVRAKMEEHFVFTSK
;
A
#
# COMPACT_ATOMS: atom_id res chain seq x y z
N MET A 1 -9.86 11.25 -39.52
CA MET A 1 -10.39 10.12 -38.74
C MET A 1 -10.02 10.37 -37.29
N GLU A 2 -10.90 11.02 -36.54
CA GLU A 2 -10.74 11.24 -35.11
C GLU A 2 -10.82 9.91 -34.40
N LYS A 3 -9.74 9.55 -33.73
CA LYS A 3 -9.76 8.45 -32.77
C LYS A 3 -10.75 8.84 -31.67
N SER A 4 -11.88 8.15 -31.58
CA SER A 4 -12.76 8.23 -30.44
C SER A 4 -11.92 7.84 -29.22
N GLN A 5 -11.54 8.82 -28.42
CA GLN A 5 -10.85 8.62 -27.15
C GLN A 5 -11.87 8.08 -26.13
N GLY A 6 -12.24 6.82 -26.29
CA GLY A 6 -12.80 6.07 -25.18
C GLY A 6 -11.72 5.99 -24.09
N VAL A 7 -12.10 6.19 -22.83
CA VAL A 7 -11.17 6.02 -21.69
C VAL A 7 -10.50 4.65 -21.85
N PRO A 8 -9.16 4.58 -21.99
CA PRO A 8 -8.47 3.32 -22.19
C PRO A 8 -8.81 2.35 -21.06
N GLU A 9 -8.98 1.08 -21.44
CA GLU A 9 -9.18 0.01 -20.49
C GLU A 9 -8.06 0.00 -19.44
N ALA A 10 -8.40 -0.41 -18.21
CA ALA A 10 -7.43 -0.53 -17.12
C ALA A 10 -6.19 -1.29 -17.60
N GLN A 11 -5.04 -0.64 -17.59
CA GLN A 11 -3.77 -1.32 -17.90
C GLN A 11 -3.56 -2.38 -16.81
N THR A 12 -3.55 -3.65 -17.23
CA THR A 12 -3.22 -4.77 -16.34
C THR A 12 -1.72 -4.74 -16.08
N ILE A 13 -1.31 -3.99 -15.08
CA ILE A 13 0.10 -3.79 -14.72
C ILE A 13 0.67 -5.13 -14.26
N GLY A 14 1.76 -5.58 -14.87
CA GLY A 14 2.55 -6.73 -14.43
C GLY A 14 2.03 -8.11 -14.83
N VAL A 15 0.98 -8.21 -15.64
CA VAL A 15 0.58 -9.48 -16.27
C VAL A 15 1.17 -9.53 -17.67
N PHE A 16 2.20 -10.36 -17.86
CA PHE A 16 2.82 -10.58 -19.17
C PHE A 16 2.12 -11.73 -19.86
N ASN A 17 1.66 -11.48 -21.09
CA ASN A 17 0.98 -12.50 -21.90
C ASN A 17 1.98 -13.57 -22.37
N PRO A 18 1.85 -14.85 -21.96
CA PRO A 18 2.74 -15.93 -22.36
C PRO A 18 2.63 -16.28 -23.86
N LEU A 19 1.57 -15.81 -24.54
CA LEU A 19 1.43 -15.99 -25.99
C LEU A 19 2.34 -15.05 -26.79
N ARG A 20 2.87 -13.99 -26.18
CA ARG A 20 3.81 -13.09 -26.83
C ARG A 20 5.11 -13.83 -27.12
N GLN A 21 5.59 -13.73 -28.37
CA GLN A 21 6.89 -14.29 -28.74
C GLN A 21 8.02 -13.44 -28.17
N SER A 22 9.10 -14.09 -27.80
CA SER A 22 10.34 -13.42 -27.38
C SER A 22 10.91 -12.60 -28.53
N ALA A 23 11.33 -11.38 -28.25
CA ALA A 23 11.82 -10.43 -29.26
C ALA A 23 13.29 -10.68 -29.63
N LYS A 24 14.04 -11.39 -28.78
CA LYS A 24 15.48 -11.63 -28.91
C LYS A 24 15.81 -13.13 -28.77
N PRO A 25 17.02 -13.56 -29.16
CA PRO A 25 17.52 -14.91 -28.88
C PRO A 25 17.57 -15.22 -27.37
N GLN A 26 17.49 -16.49 -26.98
CA GLN A 26 17.43 -16.90 -25.58
C GLN A 26 18.70 -16.51 -24.81
N GLU A 27 19.87 -16.57 -25.45
CA GLU A 27 21.16 -16.18 -24.87
C GLU A 27 21.17 -14.72 -24.40
N TYR A 28 20.47 -13.84 -25.08
CA TYR A 28 20.28 -12.45 -24.67
C TYR A 28 19.54 -12.36 -23.32
N TYR A 29 18.44 -13.09 -23.19
CA TYR A 29 17.67 -13.07 -21.94
C TYR A 29 18.46 -13.67 -20.76
N GLU A 30 19.23 -14.73 -21.00
CA GLU A 30 20.08 -15.32 -19.98
C GLU A 30 21.19 -14.36 -19.53
N SER A 31 21.80 -13.62 -20.46
CA SER A 31 22.79 -12.59 -20.11
C SER A 31 22.22 -11.47 -19.24
N ILE A 32 20.97 -11.05 -19.49
CA ILE A 32 20.30 -10.05 -18.66
C ILE A 32 19.92 -10.61 -17.28
N LYS A 33 19.45 -11.87 -17.21
CA LYS A 33 19.21 -12.55 -15.92
C LYS A 33 20.47 -12.64 -15.08
N GLN A 34 21.60 -12.99 -15.71
CA GLN A 34 22.90 -12.99 -15.02
C GLN A 34 23.23 -11.61 -14.46
N LYS A 35 23.02 -10.54 -15.25
CA LYS A 35 23.25 -9.16 -14.78
C LYS A 35 22.32 -8.80 -13.62
N PHE A 36 21.04 -9.22 -13.63
CA PHE A 36 20.14 -9.03 -12.50
C PHE A 36 20.62 -9.74 -11.23
N ALA A 37 21.14 -10.97 -11.38
CA ALA A 37 21.71 -11.73 -10.26
C ALA A 37 22.95 -11.04 -9.67
N GLU A 38 23.88 -10.59 -10.52
CA GLU A 38 25.09 -9.85 -10.09
C GLU A 38 24.73 -8.58 -9.31
N GLU A 39 23.77 -7.81 -9.79
CA GLU A 39 23.30 -6.58 -9.14
C GLU A 39 22.55 -6.87 -7.82
N ARG A 40 21.77 -7.95 -7.77
CA ARG A 40 21.16 -8.44 -6.53
C ARG A 40 22.22 -8.79 -5.51
N ASP A 41 23.19 -9.61 -5.89
CA ASP A 41 24.23 -10.13 -5.00
C ASP A 41 25.16 -9.00 -4.50
N LEU A 42 25.44 -8.01 -5.37
CA LEU A 42 26.15 -6.80 -4.95
C LEU A 42 25.42 -6.08 -3.81
N ARG A 43 24.10 -5.91 -3.93
CA ARG A 43 23.28 -5.22 -2.92
C ARG A 43 23.10 -6.04 -1.65
N LEU A 44 22.99 -7.35 -1.75
CA LEU A 44 22.89 -8.25 -0.59
C LEU A 44 24.14 -8.24 0.28
N ARG A 45 25.34 -8.03 -0.29
CA ARG A 45 26.59 -7.89 0.48
C ARG A 45 26.54 -6.76 1.50
N TYR A 46 25.78 -5.70 1.22
CA TYR A 46 25.64 -4.53 2.07
C TYR A 46 24.36 -4.55 2.93
N ARG A 47 23.61 -5.65 2.90
CA ARG A 47 22.34 -5.81 3.62
C ARG A 47 22.23 -7.19 4.30
N PRO A 48 23.18 -7.56 5.16
CA PRO A 48 23.19 -8.89 5.75
C PRO A 48 22.03 -9.13 6.73
N GLU A 49 21.40 -8.08 7.24
CA GLU A 49 20.52 -8.13 8.41
C GLU A 49 19.06 -7.69 8.11
N GLY A 50 18.61 -7.79 6.86
CA GLY A 50 17.19 -7.59 6.51
C GLY A 50 16.60 -6.26 7.02
N THR A 51 15.67 -6.30 7.99
CA THR A 51 15.00 -5.11 8.56
C THR A 51 15.87 -4.30 9.49
N ALA A 52 17.01 -4.81 9.99
CA ALA A 52 17.88 -4.09 10.93
C ALA A 52 18.43 -2.75 10.38
N GLN A 53 18.39 -2.55 9.08
CA GLN A 53 18.77 -1.30 8.41
C GLN A 53 17.73 -0.17 8.53
N TYR A 54 16.55 -0.46 9.10
CA TYR A 54 15.51 0.52 9.34
C TYR A 54 15.18 0.60 10.84
N THR A 55 14.62 1.73 11.24
CA THR A 55 13.96 1.87 12.54
C THR A 55 12.56 2.42 12.34
N SER A 56 11.61 1.80 12.99
CA SER A 56 10.23 2.25 13.12
C SER A 56 9.87 2.53 14.60
N ASP A 57 10.83 2.35 15.53
CA ASP A 57 10.70 2.75 16.92
C ASP A 57 11.13 4.21 17.02
N LEU A 58 10.17 5.10 16.73
CA LEU A 58 10.38 6.54 16.64
C LEU A 58 10.16 7.19 18.02
N ILE A 59 11.10 6.95 18.93
CA ILE A 59 11.09 7.47 20.31
C ILE A 59 12.18 8.53 20.51
N GLY A 60 12.12 9.29 21.60
CA GLY A 60 13.11 10.32 21.92
C GLY A 60 13.21 11.39 20.83
N ALA A 61 14.42 11.67 20.35
CA ALA A 61 14.67 12.65 19.29
C ALA A 61 14.00 12.30 17.94
N LEU A 62 13.63 11.02 17.73
CA LEU A 62 12.97 10.55 16.52
C LEU A 62 11.44 10.64 16.58
N ALA A 63 10.83 10.93 17.73
CA ALA A 63 9.38 11.01 17.90
C ALA A 63 8.73 12.07 16.97
N LYS A 64 9.48 13.11 16.60
CA LYS A 64 9.04 14.14 15.65
C LYS A 64 8.61 13.60 14.28
N TYR A 65 9.13 12.43 13.86
CA TYR A 65 8.78 11.83 12.58
C TYR A 65 7.48 11.01 12.61
N GLU A 66 6.87 10.82 13.78
CA GLU A 66 5.61 10.10 13.94
C GLU A 66 4.42 11.04 14.24
N GLY A 67 4.67 12.23 14.79
CA GLY A 67 3.66 13.22 15.12
C GLY A 67 2.76 13.60 13.94
N ASP A 68 1.61 14.19 14.25
CA ASP A 68 0.67 14.69 13.24
C ASP A 68 0.91 16.19 12.98
N PRO A 69 1.52 16.58 11.85
CA PRO A 69 1.76 17.99 11.54
C PRO A 69 0.50 18.71 11.06
N TYR A 70 -0.60 17.99 10.81
CA TYR A 70 -1.83 18.52 10.22
C TYR A 70 -2.96 18.69 11.24
N GLY A 71 -2.86 18.00 12.38
CA GLY A 71 -3.94 17.88 13.36
C GLY A 71 -4.11 19.07 14.29
N GLY A 72 -3.10 19.95 14.36
CA GLY A 72 -3.09 21.02 15.34
C GLY A 72 -3.02 20.52 16.78
N GLU A 73 -3.46 21.37 17.72
CA GLU A 73 -3.46 21.04 19.15
C GLU A 73 -4.50 19.96 19.49
N ILE A 74 -4.10 18.96 20.27
CA ILE A 74 -4.99 17.94 20.78
C ILE A 74 -5.85 18.54 21.92
N LYS A 75 -7.11 18.78 21.62
CA LYS A 75 -8.03 19.37 22.62
C LYS A 75 -8.36 18.37 23.73
N PRO A 76 -8.29 18.81 25.02
CA PRO A 76 -8.77 17.98 26.13
C PRO A 76 -10.25 17.63 25.95
N ARG A 77 -10.62 16.38 26.30
CA ARG A 77 -11.99 15.91 26.39
C ARG A 77 -12.13 14.89 27.51
N ALA A 78 -13.34 14.67 27.97
CA ALA A 78 -13.61 13.58 28.89
C ALA A 78 -13.41 12.22 28.19
N PRO A 79 -12.96 11.18 28.93
CA PRO A 79 -12.92 9.82 28.41
C PRO A 79 -14.31 9.34 27.95
N ILE A 80 -14.32 8.62 26.84
CA ILE A 80 -15.53 8.01 26.28
C ILE A 80 -15.69 6.62 26.88
N ASN A 81 -16.89 6.35 27.45
CA ASN A 81 -17.28 5.05 27.97
C ASN A 81 -18.59 4.68 27.29
N ASP A 82 -18.51 4.02 26.15
CA ASP A 82 -19.69 3.64 25.38
C ASP A 82 -19.67 2.16 24.96
N THR A 83 -20.83 1.70 24.49
CA THR A 83 -20.97 0.37 23.92
C THR A 83 -21.60 0.52 22.54
N VAL A 84 -20.92 -0.01 21.52
CA VAL A 84 -21.36 0.06 20.13
C VAL A 84 -21.48 -1.32 19.50
N GLU A 85 -22.23 -1.41 18.40
CA GLU A 85 -22.30 -2.66 17.64
C GLU A 85 -21.01 -2.90 16.86
N CYS A 86 -20.51 -1.89 16.14
CA CYS A 86 -19.31 -2.00 15.31
C CYS A 86 -18.29 -0.92 15.68
N LEU A 87 -17.03 -1.31 15.91
CA LEU A 87 -15.93 -0.37 16.12
C LEU A 87 -14.83 -0.58 15.10
N PHE A 88 -14.41 0.50 14.47
CA PHE A 88 -13.31 0.53 13.51
C PHE A 88 -12.05 1.10 14.14
N ILE A 89 -10.93 0.41 13.94
CA ILE A 89 -9.60 0.92 14.30
C ILE A 89 -8.95 1.48 13.04
N GLY A 90 -9.01 2.81 12.87
CA GLY A 90 -8.56 3.56 11.71
C GLY A 90 -9.72 4.11 10.87
N GLY A 91 -9.51 5.30 10.28
CA GLY A 91 -10.48 6.11 9.51
C GLY A 91 -10.17 6.23 8.02
N GLY A 92 -9.40 5.30 7.44
CA GLY A 92 -9.08 5.28 6.00
C GLY A 92 -10.18 4.62 5.15
N PHE A 93 -9.89 4.37 3.86
CA PHE A 93 -10.86 3.74 2.94
C PHE A 93 -11.48 2.44 3.47
N SER A 94 -10.71 1.62 4.21
CA SER A 94 -11.26 0.40 4.81
C SER A 94 -12.47 0.68 5.69
N ALA A 95 -12.33 1.66 6.60
CA ALA A 95 -13.43 2.05 7.49
C ALA A 95 -14.55 2.74 6.74
N LEU A 96 -14.23 3.69 5.86
CA LEU A 96 -15.23 4.45 5.10
C LEU A 96 -16.12 3.53 4.25
N LEU A 97 -15.52 2.60 3.52
CA LEU A 97 -16.26 1.69 2.63
C LEU A 97 -17.11 0.68 3.41
N THR A 98 -16.53 0.09 4.47
CA THR A 98 -17.27 -0.89 5.27
C THR A 98 -18.38 -0.22 6.07
N SER A 99 -18.13 0.98 6.63
CA SER A 99 -19.18 1.74 7.35
C SER A 99 -20.32 2.14 6.41
N ALA A 100 -20.00 2.57 5.17
CA ALA A 100 -21.03 2.88 4.17
C ALA A 100 -21.94 1.66 3.91
N ARG A 101 -21.37 0.47 3.72
CA ARG A 101 -22.15 -0.77 3.54
C ARG A 101 -22.95 -1.15 4.80
N LEU A 102 -22.38 -1.01 5.99
CA LEU A 102 -23.08 -1.25 7.24
C LEU A 102 -24.28 -0.31 7.43
N ARG A 103 -24.12 0.97 7.08
CA ARG A 103 -25.24 1.94 7.09
C ARG A 103 -26.37 1.51 6.14
N GLU A 104 -26.05 0.99 4.96
CA GLU A 104 -27.03 0.45 4.02
C GLU A 104 -27.76 -0.79 4.56
N TYR A 105 -27.12 -1.59 5.42
CA TYR A 105 -27.74 -2.70 6.16
C TYR A 105 -28.45 -2.25 7.45
N GLY A 106 -28.57 -0.94 7.69
CA GLY A 106 -29.25 -0.40 8.87
C GLY A 106 -28.48 -0.59 10.18
N VAL A 107 -27.16 -0.65 10.13
CA VAL A 107 -26.30 -0.61 11.32
C VAL A 107 -26.01 0.85 11.64
N GLU A 108 -26.57 1.35 12.74
CA GLU A 108 -26.41 2.75 13.17
C GLU A 108 -25.34 2.91 14.26
N SER A 109 -25.21 1.89 15.12
CA SER A 109 -24.28 1.91 16.26
C SER A 109 -22.84 1.59 15.79
N ILE A 110 -22.15 2.60 15.29
CA ILE A 110 -20.79 2.53 14.76
C ILE A 110 -19.89 3.50 15.52
N ARG A 111 -18.63 3.13 15.76
CA ARG A 111 -17.57 4.00 16.25
C ARG A 111 -16.33 3.85 15.37
N ILE A 112 -15.75 4.96 14.92
CA ILE A 112 -14.47 5.00 14.22
C ILE A 112 -13.45 5.66 15.14
N VAL A 113 -12.35 4.98 15.46
CA VAL A 113 -11.25 5.55 16.25
C VAL A 113 -10.07 5.77 15.31
N GLU A 114 -9.71 7.04 15.09
CA GLU A 114 -8.67 7.45 14.14
C GLU A 114 -7.57 8.26 14.87
N ARG A 115 -6.32 7.88 14.61
CA ARG A 115 -5.14 8.56 15.17
C ARG A 115 -4.92 9.95 14.57
N GLY A 116 -5.24 10.14 13.31
CA GLY A 116 -5.20 11.44 12.64
C GLY A 116 -6.32 12.37 13.09
N ALA A 117 -6.22 13.63 12.73
CA ALA A 117 -7.26 14.60 13.04
C ALA A 117 -8.45 14.58 12.06
N ASP A 118 -8.41 13.72 11.05
CA ASP A 118 -9.49 13.57 10.07
C ASP A 118 -9.47 12.17 9.45
N VAL A 119 -10.52 11.83 8.73
CA VAL A 119 -10.61 10.63 7.89
C VAL A 119 -9.62 10.69 6.73
N GLY A 120 -9.44 9.56 6.02
CA GLY A 120 -8.65 9.51 4.80
C GLY A 120 -7.43 8.59 4.88
N GLY A 121 -6.94 8.25 6.09
CA GLY A 121 -5.85 7.30 6.28
C GLY A 121 -4.62 7.69 5.45
N THR A 122 -4.22 6.85 4.49
CA THR A 122 -3.07 7.12 3.61
C THR A 122 -3.11 8.51 2.97
N TRP A 123 -4.27 9.01 2.60
CA TRP A 123 -4.44 10.31 1.92
C TRP A 123 -4.52 11.49 2.90
N TYR A 124 -4.82 11.24 4.14
CA TYR A 124 -4.64 12.20 5.22
C TYR A 124 -3.16 12.40 5.55
N TRP A 125 -2.39 11.31 5.65
CA TRP A 125 -0.99 11.34 6.08
C TRP A 125 -0.01 11.71 4.97
N ASN A 126 -0.28 11.36 3.71
CA ASN A 126 0.64 11.59 2.61
C ASN A 126 0.20 12.80 1.79
N ARG A 127 0.77 13.95 2.14
CA ARG A 127 0.49 15.25 1.49
C ARG A 127 1.73 15.84 0.82
N TYR A 128 2.77 15.06 0.58
CA TYR A 128 3.99 15.52 -0.08
C TYR A 128 3.72 16.05 -1.49
N PRO A 129 4.55 16.98 -2.02
CA PRO A 129 4.35 17.57 -3.33
C PRO A 129 4.28 16.51 -4.44
N GLY A 130 3.31 16.64 -5.34
CA GLY A 130 3.13 15.74 -6.47
C GLY A 130 2.45 14.41 -6.11
N VAL A 131 2.04 14.19 -4.85
CA VAL A 131 1.35 12.98 -4.43
C VAL A 131 0.11 12.72 -5.28
N ALA A 132 0.02 11.52 -5.84
CA ALA A 132 -1.09 11.10 -6.69
C ALA A 132 -1.19 9.58 -6.72
N CYS A 133 -2.34 9.07 -7.12
CA CYS A 133 -2.51 7.67 -7.41
C CYS A 133 -1.83 7.30 -8.74
N ASP A 134 -1.34 6.07 -8.86
CA ASP A 134 -0.79 5.46 -10.07
C ASP A 134 -1.71 4.37 -10.66
N VAL A 135 -2.94 4.29 -10.14
CA VAL A 135 -4.05 3.54 -10.72
C VAL A 135 -5.04 4.55 -11.30
N PRO A 136 -5.65 4.28 -12.48
CA PRO A 136 -6.64 5.19 -13.03
C PRO A 136 -7.73 5.55 -12.03
N SER A 137 -7.99 6.84 -11.86
CA SER A 137 -8.89 7.36 -10.82
C SER A 137 -10.31 6.82 -10.91
N TYR A 138 -10.77 6.50 -12.13
CA TYR A 138 -12.08 5.89 -12.38
C TYR A 138 -12.23 4.46 -11.80
N ASP A 139 -11.11 3.81 -11.53
CA ASP A 139 -11.04 2.49 -10.91
C ASP A 139 -10.62 2.59 -9.44
N TYR A 140 -9.74 3.58 -9.11
CA TYR A 140 -9.18 3.72 -7.77
C TYR A 140 -10.11 4.40 -6.77
N LEU A 141 -10.78 5.52 -7.15
CA LEU A 141 -11.73 6.18 -6.26
C LEU A 141 -12.98 5.31 -6.14
N PRO A 142 -13.34 4.87 -4.94
CA PRO A 142 -14.49 4.01 -4.75
C PRO A 142 -15.80 4.81 -4.71
N LEU A 143 -16.93 4.11 -4.92
CA LEU A 143 -18.27 4.67 -4.78
C LEU A 143 -18.56 5.88 -5.69
N LEU A 144 -17.94 5.96 -6.88
CA LEU A 144 -18.12 7.11 -7.76
C LEU A 144 -19.56 7.29 -8.24
N ASP A 145 -20.26 6.18 -8.50
CA ASP A 145 -21.70 6.21 -8.85
C ASP A 145 -22.53 6.74 -7.67
N GLU A 146 -22.28 6.21 -6.47
CA GLU A 146 -23.02 6.57 -5.26
C GLU A 146 -22.72 8.03 -4.84
N MET A 147 -21.52 8.51 -5.14
CA MET A 147 -21.08 9.89 -4.83
C MET A 147 -21.48 10.90 -5.91
N ASP A 148 -22.02 10.44 -7.04
CA ASP A 148 -22.28 11.28 -8.24
C ASP A 148 -21.04 12.12 -8.60
N TYR A 149 -19.87 11.47 -8.62
CA TYR A 149 -18.59 12.12 -8.81
C TYR A 149 -17.81 11.51 -9.97
N VAL A 150 -17.22 12.37 -10.79
CA VAL A 150 -16.29 11.97 -11.86
C VAL A 150 -14.94 12.63 -11.61
N PRO A 151 -13.86 11.83 -11.49
CA PRO A 151 -12.52 12.36 -11.24
C PRO A 151 -12.05 13.35 -12.31
N LYS A 152 -11.25 14.34 -11.88
CA LYS A 152 -10.75 15.42 -12.76
C LYS A 152 -9.69 14.94 -13.75
N ASN A 153 -8.89 13.96 -13.34
CA ASN A 153 -7.76 13.44 -14.12
C ASN A 153 -7.81 11.91 -14.20
N ARG A 154 -7.11 11.35 -15.19
CA ARG A 154 -6.85 9.89 -15.24
C ARG A 154 -6.22 9.40 -13.95
N TYR A 155 -5.30 10.16 -13.37
CA TYR A 155 -4.65 9.84 -12.10
C TYR A 155 -4.91 10.97 -11.10
N ALA A 156 -5.83 10.73 -10.19
CA ALA A 156 -6.23 11.72 -9.19
C ALA A 156 -5.07 12.12 -8.29
N ARG A 157 -4.98 13.40 -7.98
CA ARG A 157 -4.03 13.97 -7.03
C ARG A 157 -4.46 13.66 -5.60
N GLY A 158 -3.51 13.67 -4.67
CA GLY A 158 -3.76 13.34 -3.27
C GLY A 158 -4.87 14.17 -2.63
N GLU A 159 -4.91 15.46 -2.95
CA GLU A 159 -5.93 16.40 -2.48
C GLU A 159 -7.35 16.00 -2.96
N GLU A 160 -7.48 15.59 -4.22
CA GLU A 160 -8.77 15.14 -4.77
C GLU A 160 -9.22 13.83 -4.11
N ILE A 161 -8.28 12.90 -3.88
CA ILE A 161 -8.59 11.63 -3.21
C ILE A 161 -8.96 11.87 -1.73
N TYR A 162 -8.24 12.76 -1.06
CA TYR A 162 -8.55 13.12 0.32
C TYR A 162 -9.93 13.79 0.42
N ALA A 163 -10.23 14.75 -0.46
CA ALA A 163 -11.56 15.37 -0.53
C ALA A 163 -12.66 14.35 -0.78
N HIS A 164 -12.39 13.31 -1.60
CA HIS A 164 -13.33 12.23 -1.84
C HIS A 164 -13.57 11.37 -0.58
N CYS A 165 -12.52 11.09 0.22
CA CYS A 165 -12.68 10.43 1.53
C CYS A 165 -13.60 11.24 2.45
N GLN A 166 -13.39 12.56 2.54
CA GLN A 166 -14.21 13.47 3.33
C GLN A 166 -15.67 13.50 2.84
N ALA A 167 -15.87 13.49 1.51
CA ALA A 167 -17.19 13.46 0.91
C ALA A 167 -17.95 12.17 1.26
N ILE A 168 -17.29 11.01 1.21
CA ILE A 168 -17.87 9.72 1.65
C ILE A 168 -18.25 9.79 3.12
N ALA A 169 -17.35 10.28 3.99
CA ALA A 169 -17.63 10.40 5.43
C ALA A 169 -18.83 11.31 5.72
N LYS A 170 -18.97 12.41 4.99
CA LYS A 170 -20.13 13.31 5.10
C LYS A 170 -21.42 12.66 4.62
N LYS A 171 -21.40 11.99 3.47
CA LYS A 171 -22.59 11.37 2.88
C LYS A 171 -23.21 10.30 3.76
N TYR A 172 -22.38 9.54 4.46
CA TYR A 172 -22.81 8.43 5.31
C TYR A 172 -22.84 8.80 6.81
N ASP A 173 -22.76 10.09 7.16
CA ASP A 173 -22.80 10.64 8.53
C ASP A 173 -21.74 10.04 9.47
N LEU A 174 -20.52 9.76 8.94
CA LEU A 174 -19.48 9.06 9.69
C LEU A 174 -18.69 10.00 10.61
N TYR A 175 -18.71 11.31 10.39
CA TYR A 175 -18.00 12.26 11.24
C TYR A 175 -18.51 12.28 12.69
N GLU A 176 -19.81 12.18 12.89
CA GLU A 176 -20.41 12.14 14.23
C GLU A 176 -20.11 10.83 14.96
N LEU A 177 -19.75 9.79 14.21
CA LEU A 177 -19.39 8.47 14.72
C LEU A 177 -17.88 8.31 14.95
N ALA A 178 -17.07 9.30 14.53
CA ALA A 178 -15.63 9.25 14.58
C ALA A 178 -15.05 9.95 15.81
N VAL A 179 -14.00 9.36 16.35
CA VAL A 179 -13.17 9.95 17.41
C VAL A 179 -11.75 10.09 16.84
N PHE A 180 -11.36 11.33 16.59
CA PHE A 180 -10.08 11.68 16.00
C PHE A 180 -8.99 11.92 17.06
N GLN A 181 -7.72 11.98 16.60
CA GLN A 181 -6.54 12.19 17.44
C GLN A 181 -6.52 11.22 18.63
N THR A 182 -6.90 9.98 18.39
CA THR A 182 -7.07 8.95 19.40
C THR A 182 -6.52 7.62 18.91
N THR A 183 -5.64 7.01 19.71
CA THR A 183 -4.99 5.76 19.37
C THR A 183 -5.51 4.63 20.26
N VAL A 184 -5.99 3.54 19.65
CA VAL A 184 -6.33 2.31 20.39
C VAL A 184 -5.06 1.70 20.95
N THR A 185 -5.02 1.43 22.25
CA THR A 185 -3.87 0.87 22.97
C THR A 185 -4.06 -0.58 23.40
N SER A 186 -5.31 -1.05 23.49
CA SER A 186 -5.62 -2.44 23.83
C SER A 186 -6.98 -2.82 23.26
N THR A 187 -7.12 -4.09 22.86
CA THR A 187 -8.36 -4.70 22.35
C THR A 187 -8.44 -6.12 22.86
N VAL A 188 -9.32 -6.41 23.80
CA VAL A 188 -9.39 -7.70 24.52
C VAL A 188 -10.80 -8.28 24.39
N TRP A 189 -10.88 -9.54 23.98
CA TRP A 189 -12.14 -10.30 23.97
C TRP A 189 -12.55 -10.72 25.37
N ASP A 190 -13.77 -10.38 25.74
CA ASP A 190 -14.40 -10.89 26.96
C ASP A 190 -15.32 -12.07 26.59
N GLU A 191 -15.00 -13.26 27.12
CA GLU A 191 -15.74 -14.49 26.79
C GLU A 191 -17.11 -14.55 27.47
N VAL A 192 -17.29 -13.87 28.59
CA VAL A 192 -18.56 -13.86 29.34
C VAL A 192 -19.54 -12.89 28.70
N GLU A 193 -19.09 -11.66 28.41
CA GLU A 193 -19.92 -10.65 27.77
C GLU A 193 -20.05 -10.90 26.25
N GLN A 194 -19.17 -11.70 25.64
CA GLN A 194 -19.03 -11.89 24.18
C GLN A 194 -18.89 -10.56 23.46
N MET A 195 -18.03 -9.70 24.01
CA MET A 195 -17.76 -8.34 23.52
C MET A 195 -16.26 -8.08 23.49
N TRP A 196 -15.84 -7.19 22.65
CA TRP A 196 -14.50 -6.64 22.67
C TRP A 196 -14.44 -5.44 23.60
N HIS A 197 -13.44 -5.38 24.47
CA HIS A 197 -13.11 -4.25 25.34
C HIS A 197 -11.89 -3.53 24.78
N LEU A 198 -12.03 -2.24 24.50
CA LEU A 198 -10.97 -1.42 23.92
C LEU A 198 -10.61 -0.27 24.85
N THR A 199 -9.31 0.02 24.93
CA THR A 199 -8.79 1.22 25.60
C THR A 199 -8.01 2.07 24.61
N THR A 200 -7.90 3.38 24.90
CA THR A 200 -7.16 4.34 24.07
C THR A 200 -6.14 5.13 24.87
N ASP A 201 -5.25 5.81 24.17
CA ASP A 201 -4.29 6.77 24.75
C ASP A 201 -4.94 8.02 25.39
N ARG A 202 -6.27 8.17 25.20
CA ARG A 202 -7.08 9.25 25.79
C ARG A 202 -7.86 8.80 27.04
N GLY A 203 -7.60 7.58 27.54
CA GLY A 203 -8.26 7.00 28.71
C GLY A 203 -9.68 6.50 28.43
N ASP A 204 -10.08 6.33 27.17
CA ASP A 204 -11.37 5.78 26.82
C ASP A 204 -11.46 4.30 27.15
N HIS A 205 -12.67 3.83 27.49
CA HIS A 205 -13.04 2.45 27.69
C HIS A 205 -14.31 2.16 26.87
N MET A 206 -14.15 1.50 25.73
CA MET A 206 -15.23 1.22 24.82
C MET A 206 -15.49 -0.28 24.75
N LYS A 207 -16.76 -0.65 24.54
CA LYS A 207 -17.16 -2.03 24.24
C LYS A 207 -17.72 -2.10 22.83
N ALA A 208 -17.35 -3.14 22.10
CA ALA A 208 -17.90 -3.37 20.76
C ALA A 208 -18.22 -4.85 20.57
N ARG A 209 -19.37 -5.13 19.93
CA ARG A 209 -19.70 -6.49 19.52
C ARG A 209 -18.79 -6.95 18.39
N PHE A 210 -18.61 -6.10 17.38
CA PHE A 210 -17.73 -6.36 16.23
C PHE A 210 -16.61 -5.35 16.18
N VAL A 211 -15.37 -5.81 15.94
CA VAL A 211 -14.20 -4.95 15.77
C VAL A 211 -13.62 -5.13 14.37
N ILE A 212 -13.40 -4.05 13.67
CA ILE A 212 -12.83 -4.02 12.32
C ILE A 212 -11.46 -3.33 12.37
N CYS A 213 -10.38 -4.10 12.14
CA CYS A 213 -9.03 -3.57 11.99
C CYS A 213 -8.88 -2.92 10.63
N ALA A 214 -9.11 -1.61 10.56
CA ALA A 214 -9.05 -0.77 9.37
C ALA A 214 -7.79 0.12 9.33
N ASN A 215 -6.76 -0.23 10.10
CA ASN A 215 -5.55 0.55 10.34
C ASN A 215 -4.60 0.67 9.14
N GLY A 216 -4.84 -0.08 8.06
CA GLY A 216 -4.02 -0.09 6.85
C GLY A 216 -2.58 -0.57 7.08
N THR A 217 -1.82 -0.70 5.99
CA THR A 217 -0.42 -1.18 6.02
C THR A 217 0.61 -0.04 5.92
N LEU A 218 0.20 1.16 5.47
CA LEU A 218 1.07 2.33 5.30
C LEU A 218 0.82 3.36 6.42
N SER A 219 0.83 2.91 7.68
CA SER A 219 0.48 3.74 8.83
C SER A 219 1.68 4.14 9.70
N LYS A 220 2.72 3.30 9.79
CA LYS A 220 3.89 3.53 10.64
C LYS A 220 5.11 3.91 9.78
N PRO A 221 5.58 5.19 9.83
CA PRO A 221 6.80 5.60 9.11
C PRO A 221 8.00 4.80 9.57
N LYS A 222 8.94 4.50 8.67
CA LYS A 222 10.24 3.95 9.02
C LYS A 222 11.37 4.82 8.47
N LEU A 223 12.42 4.99 9.25
CA LEU A 223 13.61 5.72 8.86
C LEU A 223 14.75 4.76 8.50
N ALA A 224 15.63 5.17 7.59
CA ALA A 224 16.88 4.48 7.41
C ALA A 224 17.71 4.61 8.70
N LYS A 225 18.12 3.47 9.30
CA LYS A 225 18.92 3.45 10.54
C LYS A 225 20.38 3.80 10.20
N ILE A 226 20.68 5.07 10.20
CA ILE A 226 22.00 5.59 9.85
C ILE A 226 22.67 6.12 11.11
N LYS A 227 23.95 5.75 11.32
CA LYS A 227 24.73 6.24 12.48
C LYS A 227 24.69 7.77 12.55
N GLY A 228 24.36 8.33 13.69
CA GLY A 228 24.35 9.76 13.94
C GLY A 228 23.15 10.53 13.36
N MET A 229 22.11 9.85 12.90
CA MET A 229 20.93 10.51 12.31
C MET A 229 20.25 11.53 13.26
N GLU A 230 20.43 11.37 14.57
CA GLU A 230 19.89 12.26 15.60
C GLU A 230 20.71 13.55 15.76
N SER A 231 21.94 13.58 15.23
CA SER A 231 22.87 14.72 15.39
C SER A 231 22.63 15.85 14.39
N PHE A 232 21.87 15.61 13.31
CA PHE A 232 21.64 16.61 12.27
C PHE A 232 20.98 17.87 12.81
N LYS A 233 21.59 19.03 12.54
CA LYS A 233 21.15 20.33 13.03
C LYS A 233 20.22 21.06 12.06
N GLY A 234 20.20 20.68 10.79
CA GLY A 234 19.27 21.21 9.80
C GLY A 234 17.84 20.74 10.04
N TYR A 235 16.92 21.21 9.21
CA TYR A 235 15.53 20.81 9.30
C TYR A 235 15.31 19.40 8.72
N SER A 236 14.50 18.56 9.36
CA SER A 236 14.28 17.22 8.83
C SER A 236 12.90 16.66 9.17
N PHE A 237 12.31 15.96 8.19
CA PHE A 237 11.00 15.31 8.31
C PHE A 237 10.89 14.07 7.41
N HIS A 238 9.89 13.23 7.69
CA HIS A 238 9.51 12.12 6.82
C HIS A 238 8.47 12.59 5.81
N THR A 239 8.48 12.08 4.59
CA THR A 239 7.55 12.49 3.52
C THR A 239 6.08 12.36 3.89
N SER A 240 5.70 11.38 4.74
CA SER A 240 4.34 11.25 5.25
C SER A 240 4.01 12.24 6.39
N ARG A 241 4.92 13.10 6.73
CA ARG A 241 4.80 14.19 7.71
C ARG A 241 5.33 15.47 7.09
N TRP A 242 4.88 15.75 5.85
CA TRP A 242 5.35 16.90 5.10
C TRP A 242 4.99 18.20 5.81
N ASP A 243 5.97 19.04 6.04
CA ASP A 243 5.76 20.30 6.78
C ASP A 243 5.66 21.49 5.83
N TYR A 244 4.44 21.85 5.49
CA TYR A 244 4.14 23.03 4.68
C TYR A 244 4.30 24.34 5.43
N ALA A 245 4.35 24.33 6.77
CA ALA A 245 4.70 25.54 7.52
C ALA A 245 6.15 25.97 7.24
N TYR A 246 7.04 24.99 7.05
CA TYR A 246 8.42 25.21 6.68
C TYR A 246 8.61 25.39 5.16
N THR A 247 8.10 24.47 4.35
CA THR A 247 8.36 24.44 2.90
C THR A 247 7.51 25.42 2.11
N LYS A 248 6.39 25.89 2.63
CA LYS A 248 5.26 26.56 1.98
C LYS A 248 4.54 25.64 1.00
N GLU A 249 3.30 25.99 0.65
CA GLU A 249 2.48 25.21 -0.28
C GLU A 249 3.07 25.13 -1.71
N ASP A 250 3.70 26.21 -2.14
CA ASP A 250 4.37 26.36 -3.44
C ASP A 250 5.86 25.94 -3.41
N LEU A 251 6.34 25.45 -2.25
CA LEU A 251 7.73 25.09 -1.97
C LEU A 251 8.72 26.28 -1.98
N SER A 252 8.25 27.53 -2.02
CA SER A 252 9.12 28.72 -2.02
C SER A 252 10.02 28.84 -0.76
N GLY A 253 9.66 28.14 0.32
CA GLY A 253 10.52 28.01 1.50
C GLY A 253 11.82 27.25 1.28
N LEU A 254 12.02 26.64 0.10
CA LEU A 254 13.20 25.86 -0.27
C LEU A 254 14.13 26.57 -1.29
N GLU A 255 13.79 27.74 -1.81
CA GLU A 255 14.52 28.42 -2.89
C GLU A 255 15.98 28.73 -2.56
N ASP A 256 16.28 29.04 -1.31
CA ASP A 256 17.64 29.31 -0.81
C ASP A 256 18.29 28.10 -0.14
N LYS A 257 17.62 26.92 -0.08
CA LYS A 257 18.05 25.77 0.70
C LYS A 257 18.78 24.72 -0.14
N VAL A 258 19.75 24.09 0.48
CA VAL A 258 20.38 22.85 0.02
C VAL A 258 19.60 21.68 0.63
N VAL A 259 18.91 20.93 -0.21
CA VAL A 259 17.99 19.86 0.19
C VAL A 259 18.58 18.49 -0.11
N GLY A 260 18.47 17.56 0.83
CA GLY A 260 18.76 16.15 0.63
C GLY A 260 17.50 15.31 0.79
N ILE A 261 17.30 14.35 -0.11
CA ILE A 261 16.23 13.35 0.01
C ILE A 261 16.81 11.95 0.02
N ILE A 262 16.46 11.14 1.03
CA ILE A 262 16.91 9.75 1.16
C ILE A 262 15.81 8.82 0.64
N GLY A 263 16.11 8.10 -0.43
CA GLY A 263 15.20 7.15 -1.06
C GLY A 263 14.76 7.56 -2.46
N THR A 264 14.43 6.54 -3.27
CA THR A 264 13.99 6.68 -4.67
C THR A 264 12.77 5.79 -4.96
N GLY A 265 11.97 5.45 -3.94
CA GLY A 265 10.71 4.73 -4.08
C GLY A 265 9.57 5.65 -4.57
N ALA A 266 8.34 5.11 -4.63
CA ALA A 266 7.17 5.79 -5.22
C ALA A 266 6.96 7.22 -4.71
N THR A 267 7.12 7.45 -3.41
CA THR A 267 6.99 8.79 -2.80
C THR A 267 8.06 9.76 -3.31
N ALA A 268 9.33 9.33 -3.31
CA ALA A 268 10.45 10.16 -3.78
C ALA A 268 10.31 10.48 -5.27
N VAL A 269 9.89 9.50 -6.08
CA VAL A 269 9.66 9.68 -7.53
C VAL A 269 8.67 10.81 -7.80
N GLN A 270 7.65 10.94 -6.97
CA GLN A 270 6.64 12.01 -7.11
C GLN A 270 7.09 13.36 -6.54
N ALA A 271 7.86 13.35 -5.43
CA ALA A 271 8.29 14.59 -4.78
C ALA A 271 9.51 15.26 -5.45
N ILE A 272 10.44 14.48 -6.01
CA ILE A 272 11.71 14.97 -6.57
C ILE A 272 11.53 16.03 -7.67
N PRO A 273 10.55 15.94 -8.60
CA PRO A 273 10.35 17.00 -9.59
C PRO A 273 10.05 18.37 -8.98
N GLY A 274 9.17 18.44 -8.00
CA GLY A 274 8.86 19.67 -7.27
C GLY A 274 10.06 20.20 -6.48
N LEU A 275 10.75 19.31 -5.78
CA LEU A 275 11.97 19.66 -5.03
C LEU A 275 13.07 20.17 -5.97
N GLY A 276 13.30 19.50 -7.09
CA GLY A 276 14.31 19.94 -8.08
C GLY A 276 13.96 21.26 -8.77
N ALA A 277 12.68 21.60 -8.85
CA ALA A 277 12.25 22.88 -9.41
C ALA A 277 12.49 24.05 -8.46
N MET A 278 12.37 23.82 -7.14
CA MET A 278 12.32 24.90 -6.15
C MET A 278 13.57 25.00 -5.25
N SER A 279 14.32 23.91 -5.05
CA SER A 279 15.49 23.96 -4.18
C SER A 279 16.68 24.66 -4.85
N LYS A 280 17.49 25.36 -4.07
CA LYS A 280 18.79 25.88 -4.53
C LYS A 280 19.67 24.76 -5.08
N GLU A 281 19.83 23.68 -4.31
CA GLU A 281 20.50 22.44 -4.70
C GLU A 281 19.70 21.25 -4.14
N LEU A 282 19.57 20.18 -4.92
CA LEU A 282 18.93 18.93 -4.51
C LEU A 282 19.87 17.75 -4.63
N TYR A 283 20.16 17.07 -3.52
CA TYR A 283 20.90 15.81 -3.48
C TYR A 283 19.94 14.63 -3.27
N VAL A 284 19.89 13.72 -4.23
CA VAL A 284 19.05 12.51 -4.18
C VAL A 284 19.92 11.32 -3.81
N PHE A 285 19.77 10.81 -2.59
CA PHE A 285 20.54 9.65 -2.11
C PHE A 285 19.84 8.35 -2.51
N GLN A 286 20.40 7.68 -3.51
CA GLN A 286 19.88 6.45 -4.07
C GLN A 286 20.64 5.22 -3.55
N ARG A 287 19.92 4.23 -3.06
CA ARG A 287 20.48 2.90 -2.77
C ARG A 287 20.20 1.90 -3.89
N THR A 288 19.01 1.93 -4.44
CA THR A 288 18.56 1.08 -5.54
C THR A 288 17.63 1.90 -6.42
N PRO A 289 17.86 1.99 -7.73
CA PRO A 289 16.98 2.72 -8.63
C PRO A 289 15.59 2.07 -8.72
N SER A 290 14.55 2.89 -8.93
CA SER A 290 13.20 2.41 -9.21
C SER A 290 12.97 2.26 -10.71
N SER A 291 12.07 1.35 -11.10
CA SER A 291 11.57 1.28 -12.47
C SER A 291 10.58 2.42 -12.72
N ILE A 292 10.87 3.28 -13.69
CA ILE A 292 10.07 4.47 -13.99
C ILE A 292 9.49 4.35 -15.39
N ASP A 293 8.22 4.03 -15.48
CA ASP A 293 7.50 3.95 -16.74
C ASP A 293 6.69 5.24 -17.00
N ILE A 294 6.10 5.32 -18.17
CA ILE A 294 5.27 6.46 -18.63
C ILE A 294 3.99 6.49 -17.78
N ARG A 295 3.64 7.68 -17.30
CA ARG A 295 2.39 7.90 -16.58
C ARG A 295 1.24 8.23 -17.54
N ASP A 296 1.49 9.10 -18.52
CA ASP A 296 0.51 9.52 -19.52
C ASP A 296 -0.80 9.99 -18.87
N ASP A 297 -0.70 11.03 -18.03
CA ASP A 297 -1.84 11.64 -17.35
C ASP A 297 -2.57 12.63 -18.27
N TRP A 298 -3.89 12.72 -18.16
CA TRP A 298 -4.72 13.68 -18.90
C TRP A 298 -5.95 14.09 -18.10
N TYR A 299 -6.53 15.24 -18.45
CA TYR A 299 -7.79 15.69 -17.87
C TYR A 299 -8.96 14.87 -18.39
N THR A 300 -9.91 14.56 -17.52
CA THR A 300 -11.16 13.88 -17.88
C THR A 300 -11.93 14.72 -18.91
N ASP A 301 -12.31 14.11 -20.04
CA ASP A 301 -13.14 14.76 -21.03
C ASP A 301 -14.56 15.03 -20.48
N PRO A 302 -14.99 16.30 -20.36
CA PRO A 302 -16.31 16.64 -19.87
C PRO A 302 -17.45 16.06 -20.73
N ASN A 303 -17.21 15.84 -22.04
CA ASN A 303 -18.22 15.25 -22.92
C ASN A 303 -18.38 13.76 -22.69
N TRP A 304 -17.31 13.06 -22.33
CA TRP A 304 -17.39 11.68 -21.88
C TRP A 304 -18.09 11.59 -20.53
N ALA A 305 -17.72 12.43 -19.57
CA ALA A 305 -18.31 12.45 -18.22
C ALA A 305 -19.83 12.63 -18.27
N ARG A 306 -20.34 13.55 -19.10
CA ARG A 306 -21.79 13.79 -19.26
C ARG A 306 -22.57 12.61 -19.86
N LYS A 307 -21.91 11.65 -20.51
CA LYS A 307 -22.54 10.47 -21.11
C LYS A 307 -22.60 9.26 -20.17
N LEU A 308 -21.99 9.37 -19.00
CA LEU A 308 -22.01 8.28 -18.02
C LEU A 308 -23.44 8.04 -17.53
N GLN A 309 -23.77 6.77 -17.38
CA GLN A 309 -25.08 6.34 -16.88
C GLN A 309 -24.89 5.69 -15.51
N PRO A 310 -25.88 5.75 -14.61
CA PRO A 310 -25.82 5.05 -13.33
C PRO A 310 -25.31 3.61 -13.49
N GLY A 311 -24.44 3.19 -12.56
CA GLY A 311 -23.79 1.87 -12.62
C GLY A 311 -22.59 1.80 -13.58
N TRP A 312 -22.09 2.93 -14.08
CA TRP A 312 -20.95 2.95 -15.01
C TRP A 312 -19.68 2.40 -14.36
N GLN A 313 -19.41 2.73 -13.08
CA GLN A 313 -18.24 2.23 -12.37
C GLN A 313 -18.32 0.72 -12.14
N ALA A 314 -19.49 0.22 -11.73
CA ALA A 314 -19.71 -1.22 -11.58
C ALA A 314 -19.52 -1.97 -12.90
N LYS A 315 -20.00 -1.42 -14.04
CA LYS A 315 -19.78 -1.99 -15.38
C LYS A 315 -18.31 -1.98 -15.76
N ARG A 316 -17.57 -0.90 -15.44
CA ARG A 316 -16.13 -0.79 -15.68
C ARG A 316 -15.37 -1.84 -14.85
N ARG A 317 -15.69 -1.97 -13.57
CA ARG A 317 -15.16 -2.99 -12.68
C ARG A 317 -15.42 -4.41 -13.21
N ALA A 318 -16.64 -4.71 -13.64
CA ALA A 318 -16.99 -6.01 -14.19
C ALA A 318 -16.16 -6.36 -15.44
N ARG A 319 -15.88 -5.39 -16.32
CA ARG A 319 -14.99 -5.58 -17.48
C ARG A 319 -13.55 -5.87 -17.06
N ALA A 320 -13.01 -5.13 -16.09
CA ALA A 320 -11.67 -5.36 -15.57
C ALA A 320 -11.53 -6.75 -14.90
N LEU A 321 -12.62 -7.24 -14.31
CA LEU A 321 -12.72 -8.57 -13.71
C LEU A 321 -13.05 -9.67 -14.74
N ALA A 322 -13.49 -9.35 -15.95
CA ALA A 322 -13.80 -10.34 -16.98
C ALA A 322 -12.53 -11.11 -17.43
N GLU A 323 -12.68 -12.37 -17.74
CA GLU A 323 -11.58 -13.15 -18.32
C GLU A 323 -11.16 -12.58 -19.68
N PRO A 324 -9.85 -12.56 -19.99
CA PRO A 324 -9.40 -12.19 -21.32
C PRO A 324 -10.09 -13.08 -22.35
N GLN A 325 -10.72 -12.47 -23.34
CA GLN A 325 -11.32 -13.18 -24.46
C GLN A 325 -10.19 -13.75 -25.33
N LEU A 326 -9.87 -15.02 -25.14
CA LEU A 326 -8.89 -15.74 -25.96
C LEU A 326 -9.61 -16.46 -27.10
N THR A 327 -9.03 -16.39 -28.29
CA THR A 327 -9.50 -17.25 -29.41
C THR A 327 -9.24 -18.72 -29.09
N ASP A 328 -9.96 -19.62 -29.74
CA ASP A 328 -9.77 -21.07 -29.54
C ASP A 328 -8.35 -21.52 -29.92
N GLU A 329 -7.73 -20.90 -30.94
CA GLU A 329 -6.32 -21.07 -31.27
C GLU A 329 -5.39 -20.65 -30.14
N GLN A 330 -5.66 -19.50 -29.50
CA GLN A 330 -4.87 -19.00 -28.36
C GLN A 330 -5.01 -19.92 -27.14
N LYS A 331 -6.23 -20.40 -26.86
CA LYS A 331 -6.47 -21.39 -25.81
C LYS A 331 -5.72 -22.69 -26.07
N ALA A 332 -5.80 -23.23 -27.31
CA ALA A 332 -5.09 -24.43 -27.69
C ALA A 332 -3.57 -24.28 -27.56
N LYS A 333 -3.00 -23.12 -27.96
CA LYS A 333 -1.58 -22.81 -27.77
C LYS A 333 -1.19 -22.78 -26.29
N LEU A 334 -2.00 -22.16 -25.43
CA LEU A 334 -1.75 -22.11 -23.99
C LEU A 334 -1.82 -23.49 -23.34
N VAL A 335 -2.76 -24.35 -23.78
CA VAL A 335 -2.87 -25.71 -23.27
C VAL A 335 -1.66 -26.56 -23.70
N ALA A 336 -1.21 -26.43 -24.95
CA ALA A 336 -0.08 -27.17 -25.49
C ALA A 336 1.29 -26.74 -24.91
N MET A 337 1.41 -25.54 -24.36
CA MET A 337 2.67 -25.08 -23.75
C MET A 337 2.95 -25.78 -22.43
N SER A 338 4.19 -26.23 -22.22
CA SER A 338 4.66 -26.70 -20.92
C SER A 338 4.64 -25.54 -19.89
N ARG A 339 4.69 -25.92 -18.62
CA ARG A 339 4.78 -24.94 -17.52
C ARG A 339 6.07 -24.12 -17.62
N GLU A 340 7.18 -24.78 -17.91
CA GLU A 340 8.51 -24.16 -18.06
C GLU A 340 8.52 -23.17 -19.23
N GLU A 341 7.89 -23.50 -20.34
CA GLU A 341 7.80 -22.60 -21.48
C GLU A 341 6.96 -21.35 -21.15
N LYS A 342 5.84 -21.50 -20.44
CA LYS A 342 5.03 -20.36 -19.98
C LYS A 342 5.82 -19.44 -19.08
N ILE A 343 6.55 -19.98 -18.10
CA ILE A 343 7.40 -19.21 -17.19
C ILE A 343 8.48 -18.47 -17.99
N ARG A 344 9.21 -19.16 -18.83
CA ARG A 344 10.26 -18.58 -19.66
C ARG A 344 9.75 -17.42 -20.51
N ARG A 345 8.60 -17.58 -21.18
CA ARG A 345 8.01 -16.51 -22.00
C ARG A 345 7.58 -15.30 -21.16
N GLN A 346 7.04 -15.53 -19.98
CA GLN A 346 6.70 -14.46 -19.05
C GLN A 346 7.94 -13.71 -18.56
N GLU A 347 9.02 -14.43 -18.24
CA GLU A 347 10.30 -13.83 -17.85
C GLU A 347 10.92 -13.02 -18.99
N ASN A 348 10.95 -13.56 -20.21
CA ASN A 348 11.45 -12.84 -21.37
C ASN A 348 10.65 -11.56 -21.65
N ALA A 349 9.32 -11.62 -21.56
CA ALA A 349 8.47 -10.44 -21.73
C ALA A 349 8.69 -9.41 -20.60
N ASN A 350 8.97 -9.86 -19.38
CA ASN A 350 9.34 -9.01 -18.26
C ASN A 350 10.68 -8.30 -18.52
N ILE A 351 11.69 -9.02 -18.99
CA ILE A 351 12.99 -8.46 -19.37
C ILE A 351 12.83 -7.43 -20.50
N ASP A 352 12.08 -7.75 -21.55
CA ASP A 352 11.80 -6.80 -22.64
C ASP A 352 11.19 -5.50 -22.11
N HIS A 353 10.29 -5.60 -21.12
CA HIS A 353 9.70 -4.44 -20.48
C HIS A 353 10.76 -3.61 -19.73
N MET A 354 11.62 -4.27 -18.93
CA MET A 354 12.69 -3.57 -18.20
C MET A 354 13.70 -2.91 -19.15
N MET A 355 13.99 -3.55 -20.28
CA MET A 355 14.90 -2.96 -21.28
C MET A 355 14.29 -1.74 -21.99
N ARG A 356 12.96 -1.68 -22.18
CA ARG A 356 12.29 -0.45 -22.63
C ARG A 356 12.42 0.68 -21.61
N ILE A 357 12.33 0.38 -20.33
CA ILE A 357 12.57 1.37 -19.26
C ILE A 357 14.02 1.87 -19.35
N HIS A 358 15.01 0.99 -19.54
CA HIS A 358 16.42 1.40 -19.73
C HIS A 358 16.60 2.30 -20.95
N GLN A 359 15.99 1.95 -22.09
CA GLN A 359 16.03 2.78 -23.28
C GLN A 359 15.43 4.17 -23.03
N ARG A 360 14.27 4.24 -22.34
CA ARG A 360 13.64 5.52 -21.97
C ARG A 360 14.57 6.38 -21.09
N ILE A 361 15.30 5.75 -20.16
CA ILE A 361 16.29 6.47 -19.33
C ILE A 361 17.41 7.06 -20.20
N ASP A 362 17.97 6.26 -21.13
CA ASP A 362 19.02 6.71 -22.05
C ASP A 362 18.60 7.84 -22.99
N GLU A 363 17.31 7.85 -23.39
CA GLU A 363 16.72 8.88 -24.27
C GLU A 363 16.51 10.21 -23.53
N ILE A 364 16.13 10.15 -22.24
CA ILE A 364 15.71 11.33 -21.47
C ILE A 364 16.89 11.94 -20.69
N VAL A 365 17.69 11.13 -20.02
CA VAL A 365 18.75 11.61 -19.12
C VAL A 365 20.04 11.88 -19.92
N LYS A 366 20.46 13.14 -19.96
CA LYS A 366 21.58 13.59 -20.81
C LYS A 366 22.95 13.14 -20.28
N ASP A 367 23.16 13.23 -18.96
CA ASP A 367 24.40 12.75 -18.34
C ASP A 367 24.45 11.22 -18.32
N LYS A 368 25.45 10.66 -19.01
CA LYS A 368 25.57 9.20 -19.19
C LYS A 368 25.80 8.45 -17.87
N ALA A 369 26.54 9.05 -16.94
CA ALA A 369 26.80 8.42 -15.65
C ALA A 369 25.51 8.35 -14.81
N THR A 370 24.76 9.42 -14.75
CA THR A 370 23.44 9.48 -14.10
C THR A 370 22.46 8.53 -14.77
N ALA A 371 22.41 8.49 -16.11
CA ALA A 371 21.56 7.56 -16.85
C ALA A 371 21.86 6.10 -16.47
N GLN A 372 23.12 5.70 -16.41
CA GLN A 372 23.51 4.35 -16.00
C GLN A 372 23.12 4.05 -14.54
N ALA A 373 23.30 5.00 -13.63
CA ALA A 373 22.97 4.86 -12.21
C ALA A 373 21.45 4.74 -11.96
N LEU A 374 20.61 5.30 -12.84
CA LEU A 374 19.16 5.23 -12.75
C LEU A 374 18.57 3.95 -13.34
N LYS A 375 19.33 3.09 -14.01
CA LYS A 375 18.84 1.83 -14.60
C LYS A 375 18.54 0.78 -13.53
N PRO A 376 17.31 0.30 -13.40
CA PRO A 376 16.95 -0.77 -12.47
C PRO A 376 17.32 -2.16 -13.06
N TRP A 377 18.26 -2.85 -12.43
CA TRP A 377 18.69 -4.19 -12.83
C TRP A 377 18.03 -5.26 -11.94
N TYR A 378 16.73 -5.46 -12.15
CA TYR A 378 15.93 -6.48 -11.47
C TYR A 378 14.65 -6.76 -12.28
N MET A 379 13.99 -7.88 -12.02
CA MET A 379 12.71 -8.22 -12.65
C MET A 379 11.63 -7.20 -12.26
N PHE A 380 10.82 -6.79 -13.23
CA PHE A 380 9.66 -5.93 -12.97
C PHE A 380 8.79 -6.55 -11.87
N MET A 381 8.30 -5.77 -10.96
CA MET A 381 7.59 -6.18 -9.73
C MET A 381 8.45 -6.71 -8.57
N CYS A 382 9.75 -6.79 -8.69
CA CYS A 382 10.62 -6.96 -7.52
C CYS A 382 10.50 -5.80 -6.53
N LYS A 383 10.21 -4.62 -7.07
CA LYS A 383 9.89 -3.41 -6.31
C LYS A 383 8.61 -2.82 -6.88
N ARG A 384 7.94 -1.93 -6.12
CA ARG A 384 6.78 -1.23 -6.64
C ARG A 384 7.13 -0.50 -7.93
N PRO A 385 6.48 -0.79 -9.06
CA PRO A 385 6.64 0.00 -10.27
C PRO A 385 6.19 1.43 -10.04
N CYS A 386 6.92 2.38 -10.60
CA CYS A 386 6.58 3.78 -10.57
C CYS A 386 6.26 4.29 -11.97
N PHE A 387 5.36 5.26 -12.06
CA PHE A 387 4.92 5.88 -13.31
C PHE A 387 5.05 7.39 -13.16
N HIS A 388 5.92 8.02 -13.94
CA HIS A 388 6.13 9.46 -13.85
C HIS A 388 6.80 10.01 -15.10
N ASP A 389 6.30 11.14 -15.61
CA ASP A 389 6.83 11.73 -16.84
C ASP A 389 7.94 12.76 -16.57
N GLU A 390 7.96 13.39 -15.40
CA GLU A 390 8.92 14.45 -15.07
C GLU A 390 10.10 14.00 -14.21
N TYR A 391 10.06 12.80 -13.57
CA TYR A 391 11.14 12.33 -12.70
C TYR A 391 12.48 12.23 -13.40
N LEU A 392 12.55 11.57 -14.57
CA LEU A 392 13.78 11.42 -15.32
C LEU A 392 14.29 12.75 -15.88
N PRO A 393 13.44 13.62 -16.50
CA PRO A 393 13.87 14.94 -16.94
C PRO A 393 14.45 15.83 -15.84
N THR A 394 14.00 15.65 -14.59
CA THR A 394 14.49 16.43 -13.45
C THR A 394 16.00 16.30 -13.26
N TYR A 395 16.60 15.16 -13.56
CA TYR A 395 18.06 14.97 -13.47
C TYR A 395 18.86 15.71 -14.55
N ASN A 396 18.22 16.36 -15.51
CA ASN A 396 18.87 17.26 -16.46
C ASN A 396 18.99 18.70 -15.93
N ARG A 397 18.45 18.99 -14.75
CA ARG A 397 18.60 20.31 -14.09
C ARG A 397 20.00 20.43 -13.49
N PRO A 398 20.67 21.60 -13.59
CA PRO A 398 22.03 21.79 -13.07
C PRO A 398 22.12 21.70 -11.54
N ASN A 399 21.01 21.97 -10.83
CA ASN A 399 20.92 21.95 -9.36
C ASN A 399 20.46 20.58 -8.80
N VAL A 400 20.32 19.53 -9.61
CA VAL A 400 19.84 18.21 -9.15
C VAL A 400 20.95 17.18 -9.30
N HIS A 401 21.36 16.59 -8.19
CA HIS A 401 22.50 15.68 -8.11
C HIS A 401 22.07 14.30 -7.61
N LEU A 402 22.30 13.27 -8.41
CA LEU A 402 22.12 11.88 -7.98
C LEU A 402 23.37 11.41 -7.22
N VAL A 403 23.17 10.97 -5.99
CA VAL A 403 24.18 10.31 -5.16
C VAL A 403 23.88 8.81 -5.15
N ASP A 404 24.39 8.07 -6.13
CA ASP A 404 24.20 6.62 -6.19
C ASP A 404 25.17 5.92 -5.24
N THR A 405 24.61 5.33 -4.18
CA THR A 405 25.39 4.62 -3.17
C THR A 405 25.67 3.15 -3.55
N LYS A 406 25.25 2.71 -4.71
CA LYS A 406 25.49 1.34 -5.23
C LYS A 406 25.15 0.23 -4.23
N GLY A 407 24.05 0.41 -3.50
CA GLY A 407 23.59 -0.54 -2.49
C GLY A 407 24.18 -0.36 -1.09
N LYS A 408 25.29 0.37 -0.92
CA LYS A 408 25.94 0.57 0.39
C LYS A 408 25.09 1.41 1.35
N GLY A 409 24.39 2.42 0.83
CA GLY A 409 23.69 3.41 1.65
C GLY A 409 24.63 4.51 2.19
N ILE A 410 24.03 5.46 2.89
CA ILE A 410 24.76 6.53 3.60
C ILE A 410 25.49 5.95 4.79
N THR A 411 26.78 6.32 4.97
CA THR A 411 27.63 5.77 6.02
C THR A 411 27.27 6.33 7.41
N GLN A 412 27.04 7.63 7.49
CA GLN A 412 26.64 8.33 8.71
C GLN A 412 25.95 9.66 8.38
N ILE A 413 25.26 10.20 9.35
CA ILE A 413 24.77 11.59 9.36
C ILE A 413 25.50 12.33 10.46
N THR A 414 26.05 13.50 10.12
CA THR A 414 26.67 14.44 11.05
C THR A 414 25.74 15.62 11.34
N GLU A 415 26.17 16.56 12.18
CA GLU A 415 25.45 17.81 12.41
C GLU A 415 25.16 18.59 11.12
N ARG A 416 26.03 18.45 10.09
CA ARG A 416 25.94 19.18 8.81
C ARG A 416 25.25 18.41 7.69
N GLY A 417 25.03 17.11 7.86
CA GLY A 417 24.33 16.26 6.88
C GLY A 417 24.97 14.91 6.63
N PRO A 418 24.54 14.18 5.56
CA PRO A 418 25.01 12.86 5.25
C PRO A 418 26.47 12.79 4.80
N VAL A 419 27.10 11.64 5.09
CA VAL A 419 28.44 11.29 4.59
C VAL A 419 28.36 10.00 3.78
N PHE A 420 28.90 10.01 2.60
CA PHE A 420 29.07 8.83 1.75
C PHE A 420 30.46 8.83 1.09
N GLU A 421 31.17 7.71 1.17
CA GLU A 421 32.57 7.54 0.64
C GLU A 421 33.50 8.71 1.01
N SER A 422 33.47 9.08 2.29
CA SER A 422 34.25 10.19 2.87
C SER A 422 33.88 11.59 2.40
N LYS A 423 32.89 11.73 1.49
CA LYS A 423 32.35 13.04 1.11
C LYS A 423 31.22 13.45 2.06
N GLN A 424 31.36 14.62 2.65
CA GLN A 424 30.34 15.30 3.44
C GLN A 424 29.44 16.10 2.51
N TYR A 425 28.11 15.91 2.67
CA TYR A 425 27.08 16.72 1.99
C TYR A 425 26.47 17.66 3.00
N GLU A 426 26.70 18.96 2.83
CA GLU A 426 26.16 20.00 3.72
C GLU A 426 24.75 20.35 3.28
N LEU A 427 23.79 20.19 4.19
CA LEU A 427 22.37 20.35 3.91
C LEU A 427 21.73 21.30 4.91
N ASP A 428 20.76 22.08 4.44
CA ASP A 428 19.80 22.81 5.27
C ASP A 428 18.61 21.93 5.64
N VAL A 429 18.20 21.05 4.71
CA VAL A 429 17.01 20.20 4.86
C VAL A 429 17.32 18.76 4.50
N LEU A 430 16.88 17.81 5.34
CA LEU A 430 16.98 16.38 5.08
C LEU A 430 15.60 15.71 5.12
N ILE A 431 15.18 15.15 3.98
CA ILE A 431 13.85 14.54 3.81
C ILE A 431 14.02 13.01 3.75
N TYR A 432 13.29 12.30 4.61
CA TYR A 432 13.24 10.84 4.60
C TYR A 432 12.07 10.33 3.74
N ALA A 433 12.37 9.80 2.56
CA ALA A 433 11.41 9.10 1.69
C ALA A 433 11.61 7.58 1.80
N THR A 434 11.72 7.09 3.03
CA THR A 434 12.15 5.73 3.37
C THR A 434 11.00 4.75 3.57
N GLY A 435 9.76 5.23 3.43
CA GLY A 435 8.55 4.41 3.41
C GLY A 435 8.04 4.03 4.81
N PHE A 436 7.36 2.88 4.88
CA PHE A 436 6.60 2.48 6.05
C PHE A 436 6.99 1.08 6.51
N GLU A 437 6.76 0.80 7.80
CA GLU A 437 6.78 -0.55 8.33
C GLU A 437 5.48 -1.25 7.93
N VAL A 438 5.57 -2.10 6.92
CA VAL A 438 4.39 -2.75 6.32
C VAL A 438 4.06 -4.08 7.02
N GLN A 439 5.06 -4.71 7.63
CA GLN A 439 4.98 -6.10 8.07
C GLN A 439 4.59 -6.27 9.53
N LYS A 440 4.98 -5.31 10.36
CA LYS A 440 4.62 -5.28 11.78
C LYS A 440 3.58 -4.19 11.99
N THR A 441 2.33 -4.50 11.68
CA THR A 441 1.27 -3.61 12.11
C THR A 441 1.22 -3.70 13.63
N GLY A 442 1.73 -2.69 14.32
CA GLY A 442 1.87 -2.67 15.78
C GLY A 442 0.57 -2.93 16.55
N ILE A 443 -0.56 -2.86 15.84
CA ILE A 443 -1.87 -3.16 16.41
C ILE A 443 -2.04 -4.63 16.81
N TYR A 444 -1.36 -5.56 16.14
CA TYR A 444 -1.52 -6.99 16.47
C TYR A 444 -1.02 -7.35 17.88
N ASN A 445 -0.05 -6.60 18.42
CA ASN A 445 0.41 -6.73 19.82
C ASN A 445 -0.65 -6.28 20.84
N GLN A 446 -1.70 -5.61 20.39
CA GLN A 446 -2.71 -5.00 21.25
C GLN A 446 -4.02 -5.79 21.23
N ILE A 447 -4.08 -6.89 20.45
CA ILE A 447 -5.30 -7.69 20.25
C ILE A 447 -5.13 -9.04 20.95
N LYS A 448 -6.01 -9.30 21.92
CA LYS A 448 -6.08 -10.58 22.64
C LYS A 448 -7.43 -11.22 22.44
N GLY A 449 -7.43 -12.39 21.82
CA GLY A 449 -8.62 -13.21 21.56
C GLY A 449 -9.03 -14.11 22.72
N LYS A 450 -9.70 -15.21 22.41
CA LYS A 450 -10.07 -16.26 23.38
C LYS A 450 -8.86 -16.71 24.19
N LEU A 451 -9.08 -17.01 25.46
CA LEU A 451 -8.05 -17.42 26.41
C LEU A 451 -6.91 -16.40 26.58
N GLY A 452 -7.12 -15.15 26.17
CA GLY A 452 -6.13 -14.07 26.27
C GLY A 452 -4.95 -14.21 25.29
N LEU A 453 -5.06 -15.06 24.26
CA LEU A 453 -4.00 -15.27 23.27
C LEU A 453 -3.77 -14.00 22.46
N ASP A 454 -2.52 -13.53 22.43
CA ASP A 454 -2.11 -12.40 21.61
C ASP A 454 -2.11 -12.77 20.11
N LEU A 455 -2.58 -11.88 19.25
CA LEU A 455 -2.65 -12.17 17.81
C LEU A 455 -1.27 -12.34 17.18
N ASN A 456 -0.24 -11.64 17.68
CA ASN A 456 1.14 -11.85 17.24
C ASN A 456 1.67 -13.22 17.64
N ASP A 457 1.35 -13.68 18.85
CA ASP A 457 1.77 -15.01 19.29
C ASP A 457 1.12 -16.10 18.44
N LYS A 458 -0.16 -15.93 18.09
CA LYS A 458 -0.82 -16.83 17.14
C LYS A 458 -0.10 -16.86 15.78
N TYR A 459 0.40 -15.71 15.33
CA TYR A 459 1.07 -15.59 14.02
C TYR A 459 2.58 -15.84 14.07
N ALA A 460 3.13 -16.23 15.23
CA ALA A 460 4.58 -16.47 15.41
C ALA A 460 5.13 -17.49 14.40
N ASP A 461 4.39 -18.58 14.14
CA ASP A 461 4.75 -19.61 13.16
C ASP A 461 4.20 -19.38 11.75
N GLY A 462 3.63 -18.20 11.51
CA GLY A 462 3.06 -17.79 10.23
C GLY A 462 1.61 -17.32 10.34
N ILE A 463 1.24 -16.48 9.41
CA ILE A 463 -0.09 -15.88 9.37
C ILE A 463 -1.14 -16.95 9.09
N ARG A 464 -2.24 -16.88 9.80
CA ARG A 464 -3.37 -17.81 9.73
C ARG A 464 -4.67 -17.04 9.73
N THR A 465 -5.37 -17.06 8.62
CA THR A 465 -6.68 -16.40 8.47
C THR A 465 -7.61 -17.26 7.62
N LEU A 466 -8.89 -16.96 7.66
CA LEU A 466 -9.83 -17.36 6.62
C LEU A 466 -10.03 -16.16 5.69
N VAL A 467 -9.75 -16.33 4.41
CA VAL A 467 -9.83 -15.35 3.32
C VAL A 467 -9.15 -13.99 3.60
N GLY A 468 -8.12 -13.97 4.47
CA GLY A 468 -7.40 -12.75 4.81
C GLY A 468 -8.19 -11.78 5.70
N ILE A 469 -9.31 -12.21 6.30
CA ILE A 469 -10.21 -11.36 7.07
C ILE A 469 -10.46 -11.88 8.48
N HIS A 470 -10.75 -13.16 8.65
CA HIS A 470 -11.09 -13.75 9.94
C HIS A 470 -9.92 -14.54 10.50
N SER A 471 -9.77 -14.59 11.81
CA SER A 471 -8.78 -15.42 12.48
C SER A 471 -9.46 -16.25 13.56
N GLN A 472 -9.31 -17.57 13.50
CA GLN A 472 -9.93 -18.51 14.44
C GLN A 472 -9.46 -18.22 15.87
N GLY A 473 -10.42 -18.20 16.82
CA GLY A 473 -10.17 -17.82 18.21
C GLY A 473 -10.25 -16.31 18.47
N TYR A 474 -10.63 -15.52 17.46
CA TYR A 474 -10.87 -14.07 17.55
C TYR A 474 -12.29 -13.76 17.06
N PRO A 475 -13.33 -14.10 17.83
CA PRO A 475 -14.71 -13.93 17.42
C PRO A 475 -15.00 -12.47 17.10
N ASN A 476 -15.82 -12.22 16.07
CA ASN A 476 -16.23 -10.87 15.69
C ASN A 476 -15.10 -9.90 15.35
N LEU A 477 -13.86 -10.39 15.14
CA LEU A 477 -12.73 -9.60 14.68
C LEU A 477 -12.57 -9.75 13.17
N PHE A 478 -12.46 -8.62 12.47
CA PHE A 478 -12.22 -8.57 11.04
C PHE A 478 -10.95 -7.78 10.74
N ILE A 479 -10.07 -8.33 9.92
CA ILE A 479 -8.80 -7.71 9.53
C ILE A 479 -8.91 -7.29 8.05
N MET A 480 -8.68 -6.02 7.74
CA MET A 480 -8.80 -5.51 6.38
C MET A 480 -7.44 -5.12 5.79
N GLY A 481 -7.30 -5.33 4.49
CA GLY A 481 -6.10 -4.93 3.73
C GLY A 481 -4.83 -5.65 4.15
N GLY A 482 -4.96 -6.72 4.92
CA GLY A 482 -3.88 -7.46 5.53
C GLY A 482 -3.34 -8.59 4.66
N TYR A 483 -2.65 -9.50 5.32
CA TYR A 483 -2.03 -10.67 4.72
C TYR A 483 -3.05 -11.69 4.25
N GLN A 484 -2.62 -12.59 3.36
CA GLN A 484 -3.44 -13.67 2.78
C GLN A 484 -4.66 -13.20 1.96
N ALA A 485 -4.85 -11.89 1.80
CA ALA A 485 -5.73 -11.34 0.78
C ALA A 485 -5.06 -11.36 -0.60
N SER A 486 -5.84 -11.19 -1.67
CA SER A 486 -5.26 -11.18 -3.01
C SER A 486 -4.41 -9.93 -3.24
N PHE A 487 -3.26 -10.12 -3.90
CA PHE A 487 -2.49 -8.99 -4.38
C PHE A 487 -3.21 -8.34 -5.57
N GLN A 488 -3.51 -7.07 -5.45
CA GLN A 488 -4.15 -6.28 -6.48
C GLN A 488 -3.55 -4.87 -6.52
N PHE A 489 -3.35 -4.32 -7.74
CA PHE A 489 -2.89 -2.94 -7.88
C PHE A 489 -3.90 -1.93 -7.37
N ASN A 490 -5.18 -2.20 -7.64
CA ASN A 490 -6.27 -1.42 -7.11
C ASN A 490 -6.66 -1.92 -5.71
N LEU A 491 -6.00 -1.37 -4.69
CA LEU A 491 -6.25 -1.74 -3.31
C LEU A 491 -7.68 -1.40 -2.88
N THR A 492 -8.24 -0.29 -3.33
CA THR A 492 -9.59 0.15 -2.94
C THR A 492 -10.68 -0.81 -3.41
N ASP A 493 -10.51 -1.44 -4.58
CA ASP A 493 -11.42 -2.48 -5.06
C ASP A 493 -11.41 -3.74 -4.17
N MET A 494 -10.23 -4.14 -3.70
CA MET A 494 -10.12 -5.22 -2.72
C MET A 494 -10.78 -4.84 -1.39
N LEU A 495 -10.52 -3.63 -0.88
CA LEU A 495 -11.11 -3.15 0.37
C LEU A 495 -12.63 -3.05 0.29
N GLN A 496 -13.18 -2.61 -0.85
CA GLN A 496 -14.62 -2.61 -1.10
C GLN A 496 -15.19 -4.03 -1.03
N THR A 497 -14.54 -4.99 -1.69
CA THR A 497 -14.97 -6.40 -1.66
C THR A 497 -14.90 -7.00 -0.24
N GLN A 498 -13.85 -6.65 0.52
CA GLN A 498 -13.75 -7.06 1.94
C GLN A 498 -14.83 -6.39 2.80
N GLY A 499 -15.11 -5.11 2.57
CA GLY A 499 -16.19 -4.38 3.25
C GLY A 499 -17.58 -5.00 2.99
N ASP A 500 -17.86 -5.33 1.73
CA ASP A 500 -19.09 -6.05 1.34
C ASP A 500 -19.20 -7.41 2.04
N HIS A 501 -18.08 -8.13 2.19
CA HIS A 501 -18.05 -9.41 2.90
C HIS A 501 -18.32 -9.24 4.39
N ILE A 502 -17.64 -8.30 5.04
CA ILE A 502 -17.78 -8.02 6.48
C ILE A 502 -19.21 -7.58 6.79
N ALA A 503 -19.75 -6.65 6.01
CA ALA A 503 -21.12 -6.18 6.21
C ALA A 503 -22.16 -7.31 6.05
N ALA A 504 -21.97 -8.20 5.09
CA ALA A 504 -22.83 -9.38 4.91
C ALA A 504 -22.71 -10.38 6.08
N CYS A 505 -21.51 -10.60 6.63
CA CYS A 505 -21.33 -11.45 7.81
C CYS A 505 -22.01 -10.88 9.06
N ILE A 506 -21.87 -9.58 9.28
CA ILE A 506 -22.52 -8.88 10.40
C ILE A 506 -24.05 -8.91 10.25
N ASP A 507 -24.58 -8.62 9.05
CA ASP A 507 -26.00 -8.70 8.78
C ASP A 507 -26.56 -10.11 8.97
N TYR A 508 -25.82 -11.14 8.54
CA TYR A 508 -26.19 -12.54 8.78
C TYR A 508 -26.31 -12.85 10.27
N ALA A 509 -25.29 -12.48 11.07
CA ALA A 509 -25.31 -12.68 12.52
C ALA A 509 -26.49 -11.92 13.19
N ARG A 510 -26.77 -10.69 12.75
CA ARG A 510 -27.90 -9.89 13.27
C ARG A 510 -29.26 -10.54 12.98
N ARG A 511 -29.48 -10.95 11.73
CA ARG A 511 -30.78 -11.56 11.32
C ARG A 511 -31.07 -12.90 11.97
N HIS A 512 -30.03 -13.65 12.33
CA HIS A 512 -30.18 -14.96 12.99
C HIS A 512 -30.09 -14.88 14.52
N GLY A 513 -29.88 -13.68 15.10
CA GLY A 513 -29.77 -13.50 16.55
C GLY A 513 -28.49 -14.07 17.16
N TYR A 514 -27.45 -14.32 16.35
CA TYR A 514 -26.16 -14.80 16.83
C TYR A 514 -25.38 -13.68 17.51
N GLN A 515 -24.81 -13.91 18.68
CA GLN A 515 -23.98 -12.95 19.41
C GLN A 515 -22.57 -12.86 18.84
N SER A 516 -21.99 -13.99 18.43
CA SER A 516 -20.65 -14.00 17.85
C SER A 516 -20.53 -14.91 16.62
N ILE A 517 -19.55 -14.59 15.78
CA ILE A 517 -19.10 -15.34 14.62
C ILE A 517 -17.59 -15.55 14.72
N ASP A 518 -17.13 -16.78 14.67
CA ASP A 518 -15.71 -17.16 14.72
C ASP A 518 -15.40 -18.15 13.60
N ALA A 519 -14.28 -18.00 12.91
CA ALA A 519 -13.89 -18.97 11.88
C ALA A 519 -13.65 -20.36 12.49
N THR A 520 -14.05 -21.44 11.79
CA THR A 520 -13.64 -22.78 12.20
C THR A 520 -12.15 -23.00 11.96
N ALA A 521 -11.54 -23.90 12.72
CA ALA A 521 -10.13 -24.27 12.55
C ALA A 521 -9.88 -24.89 11.15
N GLU A 522 -10.84 -25.67 10.67
CA GLU A 522 -10.80 -26.33 9.37
C GLU A 522 -10.87 -25.32 8.23
N ALA A 523 -11.72 -24.30 8.34
CA ALA A 523 -11.85 -23.23 7.34
C ALA A 523 -10.60 -22.35 7.28
N GLU A 524 -10.03 -22.00 8.43
CA GLU A 524 -8.76 -21.27 8.50
C GLU A 524 -7.61 -22.09 7.88
N GLU A 525 -7.49 -23.38 8.25
CA GLU A 525 -6.47 -24.27 7.69
C GLU A 525 -6.63 -24.45 6.17
N TRP A 526 -7.87 -24.66 5.69
CA TRP A 526 -8.13 -24.72 4.26
C TRP A 526 -7.58 -23.50 3.52
N TRP A 527 -7.82 -22.29 4.05
CA TRP A 527 -7.33 -21.08 3.41
C TRP A 527 -5.80 -20.95 3.45
N VAL A 528 -5.18 -21.33 4.57
CA VAL A 528 -3.72 -21.40 4.68
C VAL A 528 -3.13 -22.31 3.60
N GLN A 529 -3.74 -23.49 3.36
CA GLN A 529 -3.29 -24.42 2.33
C GLN A 529 -3.51 -23.86 0.91
N GLU A 530 -4.60 -23.13 0.66
CA GLU A 530 -4.81 -22.44 -0.62
C GLU A 530 -3.76 -21.36 -0.86
N VAL A 531 -3.37 -20.59 0.14
CA VAL A 531 -2.27 -19.62 0.05
C VAL A 531 -0.95 -20.32 -0.26
N ILE A 532 -0.61 -21.39 0.45
CA ILE A 532 0.61 -22.18 0.24
C ILE A 532 0.65 -22.79 -1.17
N LYS A 533 -0.44 -23.35 -1.65
CA LYS A 533 -0.59 -23.96 -2.98
C LYS A 533 -0.30 -22.97 -4.11
N HIS A 534 -0.64 -21.70 -3.91
CA HIS A 534 -0.45 -20.66 -4.91
C HIS A 534 0.86 -19.87 -4.72
N ARG A 535 1.60 -20.11 -3.64
CA ARG A 535 2.93 -19.53 -3.44
C ARG A 535 3.92 -20.07 -4.49
N GLY A 536 4.73 -19.20 -5.06
CA GLY A 536 5.72 -19.57 -6.08
C GLY A 536 5.16 -19.70 -7.50
N LYS A 537 3.86 -19.44 -7.73
CA LYS A 537 3.34 -19.22 -9.09
C LYS A 537 3.80 -17.89 -9.70
N THR A 538 4.40 -17.02 -8.89
CA THR A 538 5.03 -15.78 -9.33
C THR A 538 6.51 -15.84 -9.00
N THR A 539 7.36 -15.50 -9.97
CA THR A 539 8.84 -15.41 -9.86
C THR A 539 9.34 -14.36 -8.85
N ARG A 540 8.43 -13.72 -8.10
CA ARG A 540 8.69 -12.51 -7.31
C ARG A 540 9.58 -12.68 -6.08
N ASN A 541 9.73 -13.86 -5.50
CA ASN A 541 10.27 -13.96 -4.14
C ASN A 541 11.73 -14.40 -4.04
N HIS A 542 12.27 -15.15 -5.00
CA HIS A 542 13.61 -15.74 -4.87
C HIS A 542 14.72 -14.89 -5.50
N ASP A 543 14.41 -14.13 -6.55
CA ASP A 543 15.39 -13.36 -7.31
C ASP A 543 15.38 -11.85 -7.04
N CYS A 544 14.51 -11.40 -6.12
CA CYS A 544 14.40 -10.00 -5.75
C CYS A 544 15.29 -9.63 -4.56
N THR A 545 15.87 -8.44 -4.59
CA THR A 545 16.48 -7.85 -3.39
C THR A 545 15.43 -7.63 -2.30
N PRO A 546 15.80 -7.66 -1.01
CA PRO A 546 14.89 -7.35 0.09
C PRO A 546 14.09 -6.06 -0.13
N GLY A 547 12.81 -6.10 0.17
CA GLY A 547 11.88 -5.00 0.05
C GLY A 547 10.53 -5.38 0.68
N TYR A 548 9.61 -4.43 0.78
CA TYR A 548 8.35 -4.69 1.47
C TYR A 548 7.44 -5.72 0.77
N TYR A 549 7.68 -6.04 -0.52
CA TYR A 549 6.94 -7.08 -1.23
C TYR A 549 7.38 -8.51 -0.87
N ASN A 550 8.56 -8.70 -0.29
CA ASN A 550 9.10 -9.99 0.09
C ASN A 550 9.57 -10.03 1.55
N PHE A 551 8.89 -9.28 2.44
CA PHE A 551 9.17 -9.24 3.87
C PHE A 551 10.61 -8.85 4.21
N GLU A 552 11.17 -7.90 3.45
CA GLU A 552 12.57 -7.48 3.52
C GLU A 552 13.55 -8.67 3.47
N GLY A 553 13.10 -9.80 2.90
CA GLY A 553 13.85 -11.04 2.80
C GLY A 553 13.84 -11.92 4.06
N GLU A 554 13.09 -11.54 5.11
CA GLU A 554 13.12 -12.24 6.41
C GLU A 554 12.19 -13.46 6.51
N SER A 555 11.06 -13.44 5.80
CA SER A 555 10.09 -14.54 5.95
C SER A 555 10.36 -15.68 4.99
N ASN A 556 10.60 -16.87 5.55
CA ASN A 556 10.66 -18.14 4.84
C ASN A 556 9.37 -18.96 4.97
N ARG A 557 8.38 -18.47 5.74
CA ARG A 557 7.13 -19.19 6.00
C ARG A 557 6.25 -19.15 4.78
N ARG A 558 5.76 -20.33 4.35
CA ARG A 558 5.04 -20.48 3.08
C ARG A 558 3.67 -19.82 3.05
N GLN A 559 3.04 -19.63 4.19
CA GLN A 559 1.73 -19.00 4.34
C GLN A 559 1.78 -17.47 4.51
N ASP A 560 2.96 -16.87 4.73
CA ASP A 560 3.07 -15.43 4.81
C ASP A 560 2.93 -14.77 3.43
N GLY A 561 2.37 -13.58 3.40
CA GLY A 561 2.17 -12.81 2.17
C GLY A 561 0.77 -12.91 1.61
N ASN A 562 0.65 -12.55 0.34
CA ASN A 562 -0.63 -12.46 -0.33
C ASN A 562 -1.03 -13.79 -1.00
N TYR A 563 -2.34 -13.99 -1.16
CA TYR A 563 -2.88 -15.05 -2.00
C TYR A 563 -2.55 -14.77 -3.48
N ASN A 564 -1.78 -15.65 -4.12
CA ASN A 564 -1.30 -15.51 -5.49
C ASN A 564 -2.10 -16.33 -6.53
N GLY A 565 -3.27 -16.83 -6.18
CA GLY A 565 -4.18 -17.49 -7.11
C GLY A 565 -4.90 -16.53 -8.07
N GLY A 566 -4.75 -15.22 -7.86
CA GLY A 566 -5.38 -14.16 -8.64
C GLY A 566 -6.65 -13.63 -7.99
N PHE A 567 -6.92 -12.33 -8.22
CA PHE A 567 -8.01 -11.62 -7.54
C PHE A 567 -9.41 -12.16 -7.90
N ARG A 568 -9.63 -12.65 -9.13
CA ARG A 568 -10.91 -13.27 -9.54
C ARG A 568 -11.22 -14.52 -8.72
N GLN A 569 -10.24 -15.39 -8.57
CA GLN A 569 -10.39 -16.59 -7.76
C GLN A 569 -10.56 -16.22 -6.27
N TYR A 570 -9.86 -15.22 -5.79
CA TYR A 570 -10.05 -14.70 -4.44
C TYR A 570 -11.50 -14.23 -4.19
N PHE A 571 -12.06 -13.44 -5.12
CA PHE A 571 -13.45 -12.98 -5.02
C PHE A 571 -14.46 -14.14 -5.09
N THR A 572 -14.17 -15.17 -5.87
CA THR A 572 -14.98 -16.40 -5.91
C THR A 572 -14.94 -17.09 -4.55
N HIS A 573 -13.77 -17.29 -3.97
CA HIS A 573 -13.65 -17.88 -2.62
C HIS A 573 -14.41 -17.08 -1.56
N MET A 574 -14.30 -15.75 -1.57
CA MET A 574 -15.05 -14.91 -0.63
C MET A 574 -16.57 -15.05 -0.78
N ARG A 575 -17.05 -15.13 -2.03
CA ARG A 575 -18.46 -15.34 -2.32
C ARG A 575 -18.92 -16.73 -1.85
N ASP A 576 -18.12 -17.77 -2.08
CA ASP A 576 -18.42 -19.14 -1.68
C ASP A 576 -18.43 -19.30 -0.16
N VAL A 577 -17.50 -18.64 0.57
CA VAL A 577 -17.51 -18.56 2.03
C VAL A 577 -18.80 -17.92 2.54
N ARG A 578 -19.25 -16.80 1.91
CA ARG A 578 -20.54 -16.18 2.28
C ARG A 578 -21.75 -17.06 1.99
N ALA A 579 -21.73 -17.83 0.90
CA ALA A 579 -22.83 -18.71 0.55
C ALA A 579 -22.96 -19.92 1.49
N LYS A 580 -21.90 -20.26 2.23
CA LYS A 580 -21.79 -21.44 3.09
C LYS A 580 -21.33 -21.08 4.50
N MET A 581 -21.92 -20.07 5.09
CA MET A 581 -21.49 -19.54 6.40
C MET A 581 -21.48 -20.60 7.50
N GLU A 582 -22.47 -21.48 7.53
CA GLU A 582 -22.57 -22.56 8.51
C GLU A 582 -21.44 -23.61 8.40
N GLU A 583 -20.79 -23.74 7.23
CA GLU A 583 -19.65 -24.65 7.03
C GLU A 583 -18.31 -24.03 7.50
N HIS A 584 -18.23 -22.68 7.50
CA HIS A 584 -16.97 -21.97 7.72
C HIS A 584 -16.88 -21.26 9.06
N PHE A 585 -18.00 -21.07 9.75
CA PHE A 585 -18.05 -20.34 11.00
C PHE A 585 -18.78 -21.09 12.11
N VAL A 586 -18.32 -20.83 13.33
CA VAL A 586 -19.02 -21.18 14.56
C VAL A 586 -19.79 -19.95 15.01
N PHE A 587 -21.09 -20.13 15.27
CA PHE A 587 -21.96 -19.08 15.79
C PHE A 587 -22.33 -19.38 17.22
N THR A 588 -22.40 -18.35 18.07
CA THR A 588 -22.94 -18.48 19.43
C THR A 588 -24.14 -17.56 19.58
N SER A 589 -25.19 -18.05 20.21
CA SER A 589 -26.34 -17.25 20.64
C SER A 589 -26.06 -16.62 22.02
N LYS A 590 -26.87 -15.62 22.40
CA LYS A 590 -26.81 -15.04 23.76
C LYS A 590 -27.11 -16.09 24.81
#